data_cafccca7fa0f187b9b39bcf2e54f89af
#
_entry.id   cafccca7fa0f187b9b39bcf2e54f89af
#
_cell.length_a   1.000
_cell.length_b   1.000
_cell.length_c   1.000
_cell.angle_alpha   90.00
_cell.angle_beta   90.00
_cell.angle_gamma   90.00
#
_symmetry.space_group_name_H-M   'P 1'
#
loop_
_entity.id
_entity.type
_entity.pdbx_description
1 polymer ?
#
loop_
_entity_poly.entity_id
_entity_poly.type
_entity_poly.pdbx_seq_one_letter_code
_entity_poly.pdbx_strand_id
1 'polypeptide(L)'
;MAITPPQLRLELAGENAFILYLEPQQISPATAAAVQYYCSLLTPLLGQHLTELLPSYASVLVQFNPLTHSHLSLLPLLNQVLQAKAAGAGQLAQQSSKIVELPVWYSAQSGADLLSVAKAKNLTPDEVVQLHSSQSYQVYAIGFAPGFAYLGELPAELAMPRLSSPRAKVPAGAVAIADRQTAVYPAASPGGWHLLGLCPIRMFNPQQQPAMPVAVGDQVRFVPVSEREFQLLGGAL
;
A
#
# COMPACT_ATOMS: atom_id res chain seq x y z
N MET A 1 26.11 -0.28 -4.88
CA MET A 1 26.09 1.13 -4.45
C MET A 1 25.75 1.16 -2.98
N ALA A 2 26.53 1.86 -2.14
CA ALA A 2 26.18 2.04 -0.73
C ALA A 2 24.95 2.96 -0.65
N ILE A 3 23.85 2.44 -0.11
CA ILE A 3 22.63 3.21 0.09
C ILE A 3 22.93 4.21 1.23
N THR A 4 22.93 5.51 0.91
CA THR A 4 23.02 6.55 1.94
C THR A 4 21.77 6.44 2.82
N PRO A 5 21.91 6.32 4.15
CA PRO A 5 20.74 6.25 5.03
C PRO A 5 19.91 7.54 4.90
N PRO A 6 18.58 7.43 4.94
CA PRO A 6 17.71 8.59 4.85
C PRO A 6 17.96 9.54 6.03
N GLN A 7 17.87 10.82 5.79
CA GLN A 7 17.81 11.81 6.86
C GLN A 7 16.43 11.74 7.51
N LEU A 8 16.39 11.67 8.83
CA LEU A 8 15.13 11.63 9.57
C LEU A 8 14.72 13.02 10.04
N ARG A 9 13.44 13.32 9.88
CA ARG A 9 12.82 14.54 10.39
C ARG A 9 11.57 14.19 11.18
N LEU A 10 11.52 14.64 12.44
CA LEU A 10 10.39 14.41 13.35
C LEU A 10 9.54 15.67 13.46
N GLU A 11 8.24 15.52 13.30
CA GLU A 11 7.26 16.61 13.45
C GLU A 11 6.13 16.20 14.39
N LEU A 12 5.52 17.18 15.04
CA LEU A 12 4.31 16.99 15.84
C LEU A 12 3.10 16.85 14.91
N ALA A 13 2.21 15.92 15.22
CA ALA A 13 0.98 15.69 14.48
C ALA A 13 -0.23 15.65 15.41
N GLY A 14 -0.93 16.75 15.51
CA GLY A 14 -2.05 16.90 16.44
C GLY A 14 -1.62 16.81 17.91
N GLU A 15 -2.54 16.37 18.75
CA GLU A 15 -2.34 16.35 20.21
C GLU A 15 -1.63 15.10 20.73
N ASN A 16 -1.63 14.01 19.97
CA ASN A 16 -1.22 12.69 20.43
C ASN A 16 -0.41 11.89 19.41
N ALA A 17 0.27 12.57 18.50
CA ALA A 17 1.10 11.87 17.52
C ALA A 17 2.35 12.65 17.11
N PHE A 18 3.32 11.91 16.57
CA PHE A 18 4.45 12.40 15.80
C PHE A 18 4.42 11.81 14.40
N ILE A 19 4.99 12.52 13.44
CA ILE A 19 5.32 11.96 12.13
C ILE A 19 6.84 11.94 11.99
N LEU A 20 7.37 10.75 11.75
CA LEU A 20 8.77 10.54 11.39
C LEU A 20 8.85 10.49 9.85
N TYR A 21 9.43 11.51 9.23
CA TYR A 21 9.69 11.56 7.80
C TYR A 21 11.08 11.01 7.45
N LEU A 22 11.15 10.25 6.37
CA LEU A 22 12.39 9.76 5.78
C LEU A 22 12.70 10.62 4.55
N GLU A 23 13.75 11.42 4.64
CA GLU A 23 14.14 12.36 3.58
C GLU A 23 15.26 11.79 2.66
N PRO A 24 15.19 12.01 1.34
CA PRO A 24 14.09 12.67 0.63
C PRO A 24 12.83 11.79 0.62
N GLN A 25 11.65 12.40 0.63
CA GLN A 25 10.36 11.69 0.62
C GLN A 25 10.09 11.06 -0.76
N GLN A 26 10.98 10.21 -1.19
CA GLN A 26 10.90 9.52 -2.47
C GLN A 26 10.31 8.13 -2.29
N ILE A 27 9.31 7.78 -3.11
CA ILE A 27 8.74 6.42 -3.14
C ILE A 27 9.75 5.50 -3.83
N SER A 28 10.24 4.51 -3.10
CA SER A 28 11.15 3.49 -3.62
C SER A 28 11.14 2.25 -2.73
N PRO A 29 11.55 1.08 -3.22
CA PRO A 29 11.73 -0.11 -2.39
C PRO A 29 12.70 0.12 -1.23
N ALA A 30 13.76 0.90 -1.43
CA ALA A 30 14.73 1.24 -0.39
C ALA A 30 14.10 2.09 0.73
N THR A 31 13.29 3.09 0.36
CA THR A 31 12.56 3.92 1.33
C THR A 31 11.55 3.09 2.10
N ALA A 32 10.81 2.22 1.43
CA ALA A 32 9.87 1.31 2.08
C ALA A 32 10.55 0.35 3.06
N ALA A 33 11.71 -0.20 2.70
CA ALA A 33 12.52 -1.02 3.60
C ALA A 33 12.98 -0.22 4.83
N ALA A 34 13.39 1.04 4.64
CA ALA A 34 13.76 1.91 5.74
C ALA A 34 12.56 2.24 6.65
N VAL A 35 11.37 2.48 6.09
CA VAL A 35 10.13 2.66 6.88
C VAL A 35 9.88 1.43 7.76
N GLN A 36 9.95 0.22 7.21
CA GLN A 36 9.76 -1.02 7.98
C GLN A 36 10.83 -1.19 9.06
N TYR A 37 12.09 -0.84 8.75
CA TYR A 37 13.17 -0.84 9.73
C TYR A 37 12.85 0.07 10.92
N TYR A 38 12.43 1.32 10.68
CA TYR A 38 12.09 2.24 11.77
C TYR A 38 10.85 1.79 12.54
N CYS A 39 9.85 1.20 11.90
CA CYS A 39 8.73 0.57 12.59
C CYS A 39 9.19 -0.54 13.54
N SER A 40 10.14 -1.39 13.11
CA SER A 40 10.69 -2.46 13.95
C SER A 40 11.48 -1.95 15.15
N LEU A 41 12.10 -0.77 15.05
CA LEU A 41 12.76 -0.11 16.17
C LEU A 41 11.77 0.57 17.13
N LEU A 42 10.75 1.25 16.57
CA LEU A 42 9.75 2.01 17.34
C LEU A 42 8.84 1.09 18.16
N THR A 43 8.44 -0.04 17.61
CA THR A 43 7.52 -0.97 18.28
C THR A 43 8.02 -1.43 19.65
N PRO A 44 9.23 -2.00 19.82
CA PRO A 44 9.73 -2.41 21.14
C PRO A 44 10.11 -1.23 22.02
N LEU A 45 10.62 -0.13 21.44
CA LEU A 45 11.06 1.04 22.18
C LEU A 45 9.90 1.77 22.87
N LEU A 46 8.78 1.93 22.16
CA LEU A 46 7.60 2.62 22.69
C LEU A 46 6.68 1.66 23.44
N GLY A 47 6.62 0.37 23.05
CA GLY A 47 5.89 -0.66 23.77
C GLY A 47 4.44 -0.25 24.11
N GLN A 48 4.12 -0.25 25.40
CA GLN A 48 2.80 0.12 25.91
C GLN A 48 2.42 1.60 25.75
N HIS A 49 3.38 2.46 25.41
CA HIS A 49 3.13 3.89 25.15
C HIS A 49 2.50 4.14 23.79
N LEU A 50 2.64 3.16 22.90
CA LEU A 50 2.14 3.23 21.52
C LEU A 50 0.66 2.87 21.48
N THR A 51 -0.16 3.75 20.91
CA THR A 51 -1.56 3.44 20.57
C THR A 51 -1.62 2.83 19.16
N GLU A 52 -0.90 3.43 18.23
CA GLU A 52 -0.85 2.96 16.85
C GLU A 52 0.44 3.38 16.16
N LEU A 53 0.90 2.57 15.21
CA LEU A 53 2.03 2.85 14.36
C LEU A 53 1.61 2.64 12.91
N LEU A 54 1.55 3.72 12.14
CA LEU A 54 1.05 3.72 10.77
C LEU A 54 2.19 4.03 9.79
N PRO A 55 2.78 3.00 9.16
CA PRO A 55 3.75 3.21 8.09
C PRO A 55 3.07 3.74 6.83
N SER A 56 3.77 4.61 6.11
CA SER A 56 3.39 5.13 4.81
C SER A 56 4.58 5.08 3.85
N TYR A 57 4.48 5.73 2.70
CA TYR A 57 5.48 5.66 1.63
C TYR A 57 6.91 6.05 2.06
N ALA A 58 7.03 7.13 2.81
CA ALA A 58 8.31 7.68 3.29
C ALA A 58 8.15 8.31 4.69
N SER A 59 7.21 7.83 5.47
CA SER A 59 6.95 8.32 6.82
C SER A 59 6.33 7.25 7.71
N VAL A 60 6.40 7.50 9.01
CA VAL A 60 5.73 6.70 10.04
C VAL A 60 4.97 7.64 10.96
N LEU A 61 3.64 7.48 11.08
CA LEU A 61 2.87 8.12 12.11
C LEU A 61 2.96 7.29 13.39
N VAL A 62 3.36 7.93 14.47
CA VAL A 62 3.53 7.35 15.80
C VAL A 62 2.47 7.95 16.72
N GLN A 63 1.43 7.21 17.03
CA GLN A 63 0.33 7.68 17.88
C GLN A 63 0.44 7.12 19.30
N PHE A 64 0.22 7.96 20.29
CA PHE A 64 0.30 7.62 21.70
C PHE A 64 -0.98 8.02 22.47
N ASN A 65 -1.16 7.45 23.66
CA ASN A 65 -2.28 7.79 24.53
C ASN A 65 -2.04 9.14 25.24
N PRO A 66 -2.79 10.21 24.91
CA PRO A 66 -2.58 11.54 25.48
C PRO A 66 -2.97 11.66 26.97
N LEU A 67 -3.72 10.69 27.50
CA LEU A 67 -4.06 10.68 28.94
C LEU A 67 -2.89 10.22 29.81
N THR A 68 -1.93 9.50 29.25
CA THR A 68 -0.78 8.94 29.97
C THR A 68 0.56 9.54 29.56
N HIS A 69 0.63 10.13 28.35
CA HIS A 69 1.86 10.64 27.77
C HIS A 69 1.65 11.99 27.09
N SER A 70 2.74 12.71 26.91
CA SER A 70 2.80 13.95 26.15
C SER A 70 3.93 13.88 25.12
N HIS A 71 3.94 14.79 24.16
CA HIS A 71 5.04 14.91 23.23
C HIS A 71 6.40 15.04 23.95
N LEU A 72 6.46 15.83 25.02
CA LEU A 72 7.69 16.04 25.79
C LEU A 72 8.20 14.76 26.48
N SER A 73 7.29 13.93 26.98
CA SER A 73 7.67 12.68 27.66
C SER A 73 8.22 11.61 26.71
N LEU A 74 7.77 11.59 25.44
CA LEU A 74 8.19 10.60 24.44
C LEU A 74 9.35 11.07 23.55
N LEU A 75 9.60 12.37 23.47
CA LEU A 75 10.66 12.93 22.63
C LEU A 75 12.06 12.33 22.92
N PRO A 76 12.48 12.09 24.19
CA PRO A 76 13.78 11.45 24.46
C PRO A 76 13.90 10.04 23.86
N LEU A 77 12.81 9.25 23.89
CA LEU A 77 12.79 7.91 23.29
C LEU A 77 12.88 7.98 21.77
N LEU A 78 12.08 8.88 21.14
CA LEU A 78 12.12 9.06 19.69
C LEU A 78 13.49 9.56 19.21
N ASN A 79 14.16 10.41 19.96
CA ASN A 79 15.52 10.85 19.64
C ASN A 79 16.54 9.71 19.56
N GLN A 80 16.36 8.60 20.30
CA GLN A 80 17.20 7.42 20.15
C GLN A 80 17.06 6.79 18.76
N VAL A 81 15.82 6.76 18.23
CA VAL A 81 15.54 6.27 16.86
C VAL A 81 16.15 7.18 15.80
N LEU A 82 16.09 8.51 16.00
CA LEU A 82 16.70 9.47 15.09
C LEU A 82 18.23 9.29 14.96
N GLN A 83 18.86 8.80 16.02
CA GLN A 83 20.30 8.52 16.03
C GLN A 83 20.64 7.13 15.47
N ALA A 84 19.66 6.24 15.33
CA ALA A 84 19.89 4.91 14.76
C ALA A 84 20.22 5.02 13.27
N LYS A 85 21.34 4.44 12.86
CA LYS A 85 21.73 4.40 11.44
C LYS A 85 20.86 3.38 10.71
N ALA A 86 20.34 3.74 9.54
CA ALA A 86 19.57 2.85 8.67
C ALA A 86 20.40 1.67 8.07
N ALA A 87 21.62 1.45 8.55
CA ALA A 87 22.50 0.39 8.06
C ALA A 87 21.89 -1.02 8.17
N GLY A 88 20.94 -1.22 9.07
CA GLY A 88 20.20 -2.49 9.20
C GLY A 88 18.99 -2.63 8.29
N ALA A 89 18.52 -1.57 7.63
CA ALA A 89 17.30 -1.60 6.82
C ALA A 89 17.37 -2.60 5.66
N GLY A 90 18.54 -2.74 5.03
CA GLY A 90 18.74 -3.71 3.95
C GLY A 90 18.67 -5.18 4.38
N GLN A 91 19.02 -5.49 5.62
CA GLN A 91 18.93 -6.85 6.17
C GLN A 91 17.48 -7.21 6.57
N LEU A 92 16.72 -6.23 7.07
CA LEU A 92 15.30 -6.45 7.42
C LEU A 92 14.39 -6.58 6.19
N ALA A 93 14.71 -5.88 5.10
CA ALA A 93 13.99 -6.03 3.85
C ALA A 93 14.11 -7.44 3.25
N GLN A 94 15.12 -8.21 3.62
CA GLN A 94 15.26 -9.62 3.26
C GLN A 94 14.51 -10.59 4.18
N GLN A 95 14.01 -10.13 5.34
CA GLN A 95 13.19 -10.94 6.22
C GLN A 95 11.74 -10.99 5.69
N SER A 96 11.50 -11.99 4.83
CA SER A 96 10.20 -12.51 4.40
C SER A 96 9.10 -11.48 4.09
N SER A 97 9.22 -10.80 2.97
CA SER A 97 8.00 -10.28 2.33
C SER A 97 7.16 -11.46 1.87
N LYS A 98 6.00 -11.65 2.47
CA LYS A 98 5.02 -12.64 2.01
C LYS A 98 4.55 -12.24 0.62
N ILE A 99 4.53 -13.19 -0.32
CA ILE A 99 3.88 -12.99 -1.60
C ILE A 99 2.42 -13.42 -1.47
N VAL A 100 1.51 -12.50 -1.69
CA VAL A 100 0.07 -12.74 -1.69
C VAL A 100 -0.43 -12.72 -3.12
N GLU A 101 -1.01 -13.82 -3.57
CA GLU A 101 -1.65 -13.89 -4.88
C GLU A 101 -3.10 -13.46 -4.78
N LEU A 102 -3.48 -12.49 -5.61
CA LEU A 102 -4.84 -12.00 -5.72
C LEU A 102 -5.40 -12.37 -7.10
N PRO A 103 -6.41 -13.27 -7.17
CA PRO A 103 -7.06 -13.61 -8.42
C PRO A 103 -7.84 -12.41 -8.94
N VAL A 104 -7.77 -12.17 -10.25
CA VAL A 104 -8.44 -11.05 -10.91
C VAL A 104 -9.07 -11.49 -12.21
N TRP A 105 -10.36 -11.26 -12.33
CA TRP A 105 -11.06 -11.37 -13.61
C TRP A 105 -10.93 -10.05 -14.36
N TYR A 106 -10.14 -10.06 -15.45
CA TYR A 106 -9.96 -8.93 -16.34
C TYR A 106 -10.88 -9.07 -17.55
N SER A 107 -11.80 -8.16 -17.70
CA SER A 107 -12.70 -8.11 -18.86
C SER A 107 -13.30 -6.71 -19.03
N ALA A 108 -13.91 -6.43 -20.15
CA ALA A 108 -14.64 -5.18 -20.34
C ALA A 108 -15.86 -5.05 -19.40
N GLN A 109 -16.35 -6.17 -18.85
CA GLN A 109 -17.49 -6.19 -17.91
C GLN A 109 -17.01 -5.91 -16.48
N SER A 110 -15.87 -6.50 -16.07
CA SER A 110 -15.31 -6.35 -14.72
C SER A 110 -14.41 -5.12 -14.57
N GLY A 111 -13.79 -4.64 -15.65
CA GLY A 111 -12.90 -3.50 -15.70
C GLY A 111 -13.36 -2.45 -16.71
N ALA A 112 -14.23 -1.54 -16.26
CA ALA A 112 -14.88 -0.55 -17.12
C ALA A 112 -13.92 0.30 -17.96
N ASP A 113 -12.63 0.40 -17.55
CA ASP A 113 -11.62 1.19 -18.24
C ASP A 113 -10.58 0.35 -18.98
N LEU A 114 -10.62 -0.97 -18.91
CA LEU A 114 -9.61 -1.83 -19.53
C LEU A 114 -9.39 -1.49 -21.02
N LEU A 115 -10.47 -1.34 -21.78
CA LEU A 115 -10.40 -1.00 -23.20
C LEU A 115 -9.90 0.42 -23.45
N SER A 116 -10.29 1.38 -22.61
CA SER A 116 -9.85 2.77 -22.73
C SER A 116 -8.39 2.95 -22.34
N VAL A 117 -7.92 2.23 -21.32
CA VAL A 117 -6.51 2.17 -20.92
C VAL A 117 -5.66 1.57 -22.05
N ALA A 118 -6.09 0.43 -22.61
CA ALA A 118 -5.41 -0.21 -23.73
C ALA A 118 -5.26 0.76 -24.90
N LYS A 119 -6.36 1.41 -25.30
CA LYS A 119 -6.36 2.41 -26.39
C LYS A 119 -5.43 3.59 -26.08
N ALA A 120 -5.49 4.15 -24.87
CA ALA A 120 -4.68 5.30 -24.47
C ALA A 120 -3.17 5.00 -24.44
N LYS A 121 -2.82 3.73 -24.23
CA LYS A 121 -1.44 3.25 -24.17
C LYS A 121 -0.93 2.63 -25.48
N ASN A 122 -1.76 2.58 -26.52
CA ASN A 122 -1.50 1.88 -27.78
C ASN A 122 -1.16 0.38 -27.55
N LEU A 123 -1.88 -0.25 -26.63
CA LEU A 123 -1.77 -1.66 -26.28
C LEU A 123 -3.09 -2.38 -26.60
N THR A 124 -3.03 -3.69 -26.71
CA THR A 124 -4.21 -4.55 -26.66
C THR A 124 -4.65 -4.75 -25.20
N PRO A 125 -5.92 -5.11 -24.93
CA PRO A 125 -6.35 -5.46 -23.58
C PRO A 125 -5.52 -6.58 -22.95
N ASP A 126 -5.13 -7.59 -23.73
CA ASP A 126 -4.30 -8.71 -23.25
C ASP A 126 -2.89 -8.25 -22.86
N GLU A 127 -2.29 -7.31 -23.59
CA GLU A 127 -1.01 -6.71 -23.23
C GLU A 127 -1.11 -5.89 -21.92
N VAL A 128 -2.21 -5.17 -21.70
CA VAL A 128 -2.47 -4.47 -20.43
C VAL A 128 -2.55 -5.48 -19.28
N VAL A 129 -3.30 -6.56 -19.44
CA VAL A 129 -3.42 -7.64 -18.45
C VAL A 129 -2.05 -8.28 -18.18
N GLN A 130 -1.31 -8.62 -19.23
CA GLN A 130 0.02 -9.21 -19.11
C GLN A 130 0.98 -8.29 -18.36
N LEU A 131 1.08 -7.01 -18.73
CA LEU A 131 1.94 -6.04 -18.05
C LEU A 131 1.55 -5.87 -16.57
N HIS A 132 0.23 -5.81 -16.28
CA HIS A 132 -0.24 -5.63 -14.91
C HIS A 132 -0.02 -6.88 -14.05
N SER A 133 -0.10 -8.09 -14.60
CA SER A 133 0.01 -9.36 -13.84
C SER A 133 1.41 -9.99 -13.85
N SER A 134 2.35 -9.48 -14.66
CA SER A 134 3.67 -10.10 -14.86
C SER A 134 4.66 -9.90 -13.72
N GLN A 135 4.36 -8.99 -12.79
CA GLN A 135 5.26 -8.64 -11.69
C GLN A 135 4.56 -8.66 -10.34
N SER A 136 5.35 -8.61 -9.27
CA SER A 136 4.86 -8.41 -7.91
C SER A 136 4.96 -6.94 -7.54
N TYR A 137 3.97 -6.47 -6.78
CA TYR A 137 3.84 -5.11 -6.30
C TYR A 137 4.04 -5.03 -4.79
N GLN A 138 4.87 -4.12 -4.33
CA GLN A 138 5.04 -3.89 -2.91
C GLN A 138 3.85 -3.13 -2.32
N VAL A 139 3.38 -3.54 -1.14
CA VAL A 139 2.42 -2.77 -0.34
C VAL A 139 3.19 -1.65 0.37
N TYR A 140 3.02 -0.42 -0.09
CA TYR A 140 3.69 0.76 0.48
C TYR A 140 2.94 1.37 1.65
N ALA A 141 1.63 1.38 1.59
CA ALA A 141 0.77 1.96 2.62
C ALA A 141 -0.61 1.31 2.61
N ILE A 142 -1.29 1.38 3.75
CA ILE A 142 -2.70 1.04 3.89
C ILE A 142 -3.41 2.28 4.41
N GLY A 143 -4.50 2.70 3.73
CA GLY A 143 -5.19 3.94 4.09
C GLY A 143 -6.32 4.26 3.13
N PHE A 144 -6.91 5.44 3.20
CA PHE A 144 -8.11 5.85 2.47
C PHE A 144 -9.37 5.14 2.98
N ALA A 145 -9.39 3.81 3.03
CA ALA A 145 -10.47 3.01 3.59
C ALA A 145 -9.89 1.74 4.24
N PRO A 146 -10.55 1.12 5.23
CA PRO A 146 -10.12 -0.14 5.80
C PRO A 146 -9.94 -1.20 4.69
N GLY A 147 -8.71 -1.73 4.56
CA GLY A 147 -8.38 -2.71 3.55
C GLY A 147 -7.84 -2.16 2.22
N PHE A 148 -7.80 -0.85 2.02
CA PHE A 148 -7.23 -0.26 0.81
C PHE A 148 -5.69 -0.24 0.92
N ALA A 149 -5.04 -1.10 0.14
CA ALA A 149 -3.59 -1.17 0.04
C ALA A 149 -3.09 -0.45 -1.21
N TYR A 150 -2.19 0.50 -1.03
CA TYR A 150 -1.49 1.17 -2.13
C TYR A 150 -0.30 0.31 -2.55
N LEU A 151 -0.35 -0.18 -3.79
CA LEU A 151 0.63 -1.08 -4.37
C LEU A 151 1.46 -0.34 -5.44
N GLY A 152 2.73 -0.63 -5.51
CA GLY A 152 3.63 -0.06 -6.52
C GLY A 152 4.90 -0.90 -6.72
N GLU A 153 5.67 -0.60 -7.72
CA GLU A 153 5.43 0.42 -8.72
C GLU A 153 4.85 -0.21 -9.99
N LEU A 154 3.80 0.42 -10.53
CA LEU A 154 3.22 0.03 -11.81
C LEU A 154 4.25 0.20 -12.94
N PRO A 155 4.29 -0.71 -13.95
CA PRO A 155 5.09 -0.52 -15.16
C PRO A 155 4.84 0.85 -15.79
N ALA A 156 5.90 1.50 -16.25
CA ALA A 156 5.82 2.85 -16.82
C ALA A 156 4.86 2.91 -18.01
N GLU A 157 4.75 1.83 -18.76
CA GLU A 157 3.86 1.66 -19.90
C GLU A 157 2.38 1.80 -19.50
N LEU A 158 2.01 1.37 -18.29
CA LEU A 158 0.64 1.46 -17.77
C LEU A 158 0.39 2.74 -16.97
N ALA A 159 1.46 3.48 -16.59
CA ALA A 159 1.33 4.67 -15.77
C ALA A 159 0.48 5.75 -16.46
N MET A 160 -0.58 6.20 -15.80
CA MET A 160 -1.45 7.25 -16.33
C MET A 160 -2.12 8.02 -15.18
N PRO A 161 -2.44 9.33 -15.39
CA PRO A 161 -3.05 10.14 -14.36
C PRO A 161 -4.45 9.63 -14.01
N ARG A 162 -4.93 9.99 -12.83
CA ARG A 162 -6.31 9.73 -12.40
C ARG A 162 -7.31 10.31 -13.40
N LEU A 163 -8.53 9.79 -13.39
CA LEU A 163 -9.64 10.37 -14.13
C LEU A 163 -9.84 11.83 -13.69
N SER A 164 -10.09 12.72 -14.64
CA SER A 164 -10.39 14.14 -14.40
C SER A 164 -11.66 14.34 -13.56
N SER A 165 -12.62 13.44 -13.69
CA SER A 165 -13.85 13.40 -12.90
C SER A 165 -13.97 12.03 -12.22
N PRO A 166 -13.84 11.96 -10.87
CA PRO A 166 -14.01 10.72 -10.14
C PRO A 166 -15.41 10.13 -10.33
N ARG A 167 -15.51 8.80 -10.37
CA ARG A 167 -16.80 8.10 -10.34
C ARG A 167 -17.45 8.26 -8.97
N ALA A 168 -18.75 8.43 -8.94
CA ALA A 168 -19.54 8.44 -7.72
C ALA A 168 -19.48 7.07 -6.99
N LYS A 169 -19.33 5.98 -7.77
CA LYS A 169 -19.29 4.62 -7.23
C LYS A 169 -18.32 3.75 -8.05
N VAL A 170 -17.30 3.25 -7.36
CA VAL A 170 -16.42 2.16 -7.79
C VAL A 170 -16.86 0.91 -7.03
N PRO A 171 -17.04 -0.26 -7.66
CA PRO A 171 -17.47 -1.47 -6.96
C PRO A 171 -16.39 -2.00 -5.99
N ALA A 172 -16.82 -2.71 -4.96
CA ALA A 172 -15.92 -3.50 -4.12
C ALA A 172 -15.20 -4.56 -4.98
N GLY A 173 -13.93 -4.83 -4.67
CA GLY A 173 -13.11 -5.75 -5.44
C GLY A 173 -12.52 -5.14 -6.73
N ALA A 174 -12.87 -3.90 -7.11
CA ALA A 174 -12.31 -3.28 -8.30
C ALA A 174 -10.78 -3.18 -8.21
N VAL A 175 -10.09 -3.79 -9.17
CA VAL A 175 -8.65 -3.66 -9.39
C VAL A 175 -8.42 -2.47 -10.28
N ALA A 176 -7.62 -1.52 -9.83
CA ALA A 176 -7.51 -0.23 -10.49
C ALA A 176 -6.08 0.32 -10.48
N ILE A 177 -5.80 1.19 -11.46
CA ILE A 177 -4.52 1.88 -11.59
C ILE A 177 -4.69 3.39 -11.62
N ALA A 178 -3.70 4.10 -11.07
CA ALA A 178 -3.54 5.54 -11.19
C ALA A 178 -2.09 5.94 -10.94
N ASP A 179 -1.57 6.89 -11.71
CA ASP A 179 -0.17 7.32 -11.69
C ASP A 179 0.75 6.09 -11.86
N ARG A 180 1.58 5.77 -10.88
CA ARG A 180 2.40 4.55 -10.86
C ARG A 180 1.96 3.54 -9.81
N GLN A 181 0.68 3.56 -9.45
CA GLN A 181 0.11 2.75 -8.39
C GLN A 181 -1.00 1.83 -8.91
N THR A 182 -1.19 0.72 -8.23
CA THR A 182 -2.34 -0.16 -8.38
C THR A 182 -2.95 -0.46 -7.00
N ALA A 183 -4.21 -0.85 -6.96
CA ALA A 183 -4.91 -1.19 -5.72
C ALA A 183 -6.13 -2.05 -6.00
N VAL A 184 -6.64 -2.69 -4.93
CA VAL A 184 -7.97 -3.31 -4.91
C VAL A 184 -8.87 -2.49 -4.00
N TYR A 185 -10.02 -2.04 -4.48
CA TYR A 185 -11.00 -1.33 -3.68
C TYR A 185 -11.68 -2.30 -2.68
N PRO A 186 -11.54 -2.09 -1.36
CA PRO A 186 -12.08 -3.03 -0.37
C PRO A 186 -13.60 -2.98 -0.24
N ALA A 187 -14.19 -1.84 -0.56
CA ALA A 187 -15.63 -1.57 -0.48
C ALA A 187 -16.05 -0.62 -1.60
N ALA A 188 -17.33 -0.58 -1.89
CA ALA A 188 -17.87 0.39 -2.83
C ALA A 188 -17.67 1.82 -2.31
N SER A 189 -17.02 2.67 -3.12
CA SER A 189 -16.67 4.05 -2.73
C SER A 189 -16.51 4.94 -3.97
N PRO A 190 -16.57 6.26 -3.84
CA PRO A 190 -16.14 7.15 -4.90
C PRO A 190 -14.65 6.94 -5.25
N GLY A 191 -14.27 7.11 -6.52
CA GLY A 191 -12.88 6.97 -6.93
C GLY A 191 -12.58 7.39 -8.35
N GLY A 192 -11.37 7.87 -8.59
CA GLY A 192 -10.90 8.37 -9.89
C GLY A 192 -9.82 7.51 -10.54
N TRP A 193 -9.66 6.24 -10.11
CA TRP A 193 -8.70 5.32 -10.68
C TRP A 193 -9.31 4.56 -11.87
N HIS A 194 -8.48 4.12 -12.79
CA HIS A 194 -8.90 3.35 -13.97
C HIS A 194 -9.09 1.89 -13.62
N LEU A 195 -10.28 1.37 -13.83
CA LEU A 195 -10.70 0.02 -13.46
C LEU A 195 -10.29 -0.98 -14.53
N LEU A 196 -9.46 -1.97 -14.15
CA LEU A 196 -8.96 -3.01 -15.06
C LEU A 196 -9.69 -4.35 -14.92
N GLY A 197 -10.25 -4.66 -13.75
CA GLY A 197 -10.87 -5.93 -13.44
C GLY A 197 -11.47 -5.98 -12.06
N LEU A 198 -11.90 -7.17 -11.64
CA LEU A 198 -12.45 -7.45 -10.30
C LEU A 198 -11.69 -8.59 -9.61
N CYS A 199 -11.35 -8.38 -8.35
CA CYS A 199 -10.82 -9.37 -7.43
C CYS A 199 -11.95 -9.88 -6.53
N PRO A 200 -12.16 -11.21 -6.40
CA PRO A 200 -13.21 -11.77 -5.53
C PRO A 200 -12.83 -11.77 -4.05
N ILE A 201 -11.55 -11.55 -3.73
CA ILE A 201 -11.04 -11.64 -2.36
C ILE A 201 -11.46 -10.40 -1.58
N ARG A 202 -12.06 -10.63 -0.42
CA ARG A 202 -12.42 -9.56 0.52
C ARG A 202 -11.16 -8.97 1.15
N MET A 203 -10.86 -7.71 0.86
CA MET A 203 -9.63 -7.03 1.33
C MET A 203 -9.68 -6.61 2.80
N PHE A 204 -10.85 -6.59 3.43
CA PHE A 204 -11.01 -6.28 4.85
C PHE A 204 -12.15 -7.07 5.48
N ASN A 205 -11.84 -7.79 6.57
CA ASN A 205 -12.84 -8.48 7.39
C ASN A 205 -12.48 -8.34 8.88
N PRO A 206 -13.19 -7.50 9.65
CA PRO A 206 -12.88 -7.26 11.06
C PRO A 206 -13.11 -8.49 11.96
N GLN A 207 -13.80 -9.52 11.47
CA GLN A 207 -14.06 -10.76 12.20
C GLN A 207 -12.95 -11.82 12.00
N GLN A 208 -11.94 -11.52 11.17
CA GLN A 208 -10.81 -12.43 10.91
C GLN A 208 -9.51 -11.88 11.51
N GLN A 209 -8.58 -12.79 11.80
CA GLN A 209 -7.21 -12.44 12.20
C GLN A 209 -6.22 -13.18 11.27
N PRO A 210 -5.43 -12.45 10.50
CA PRO A 210 -5.45 -10.98 10.31
C PRO A 210 -6.71 -10.50 9.58
N ALA A 211 -7.14 -9.26 9.88
CA ALA A 211 -8.34 -8.65 9.28
C ALA A 211 -8.17 -8.34 7.79
N MET A 212 -6.95 -8.35 7.27
CA MET A 212 -6.58 -8.10 5.89
C MET A 212 -5.69 -9.23 5.35
N PRO A 213 -5.80 -9.57 4.06
CA PRO A 213 -4.93 -10.57 3.45
C PRO A 213 -3.48 -10.09 3.26
N VAL A 214 -3.26 -8.77 3.27
CA VAL A 214 -1.97 -8.11 3.04
C VAL A 214 -1.63 -7.14 4.17
N ALA A 215 -0.33 -6.94 4.38
CA ALA A 215 0.23 -5.95 5.29
C ALA A 215 1.23 -5.05 4.56
N VAL A 216 1.56 -3.88 5.15
CA VAL A 216 2.62 -3.03 4.59
C VAL A 216 3.94 -3.78 4.58
N GLY A 217 4.64 -3.75 3.44
CA GLY A 217 5.86 -4.50 3.21
C GLY A 217 5.67 -5.84 2.48
N ASP A 218 4.45 -6.40 2.43
CA ASP A 218 4.16 -7.58 1.63
C ASP A 218 4.30 -7.31 0.12
N GLN A 219 4.42 -8.39 -0.64
CA GLN A 219 4.36 -8.38 -2.10
C GLN A 219 2.98 -8.91 -2.55
N VAL A 220 2.38 -8.27 -3.52
CA VAL A 220 1.12 -8.72 -4.14
C VAL A 220 1.38 -9.08 -5.60
N ARG A 221 0.91 -10.23 -6.02
CA ARG A 221 0.88 -10.65 -7.41
C ARG A 221 -0.57 -10.85 -7.87
N PHE A 222 -0.96 -10.16 -8.92
CA PHE A 222 -2.26 -10.37 -9.54
C PHE A 222 -2.21 -11.58 -10.47
N VAL A 223 -3.19 -12.47 -10.31
CA VAL A 223 -3.30 -13.70 -11.10
C VAL A 223 -4.55 -13.62 -11.95
N PRO A 224 -4.43 -13.52 -13.29
CA PRO A 224 -5.59 -13.53 -14.16
C PRO A 224 -6.39 -14.83 -14.01
N VAL A 225 -7.71 -14.71 -13.85
CA VAL A 225 -8.63 -15.83 -13.75
C VAL A 225 -9.80 -15.65 -14.72
N SER A 226 -10.44 -16.76 -15.09
CA SER A 226 -11.66 -16.74 -15.88
C SER A 226 -12.87 -16.22 -15.08
N GLU A 227 -13.93 -15.81 -15.75
CA GLU A 227 -15.20 -15.44 -15.11
C GLU A 227 -15.73 -16.56 -14.20
N ARG A 228 -15.66 -17.81 -14.68
CA ARG A 228 -16.10 -18.97 -13.91
C ARG A 228 -15.31 -19.15 -12.62
N GLU A 229 -13.99 -18.99 -12.67
CA GLU A 229 -13.13 -19.09 -11.48
C GLU A 229 -13.40 -17.92 -10.52
N PHE A 230 -13.57 -16.70 -11.04
CA PHE A 230 -13.97 -15.54 -10.25
C PHE A 230 -15.26 -15.81 -9.46
N GLN A 231 -16.30 -16.36 -10.12
CA GLN A 231 -17.57 -16.70 -9.48
C GLN A 231 -17.42 -17.84 -8.46
N LEU A 232 -16.63 -18.87 -8.75
CA LEU A 232 -16.34 -19.98 -7.81
C LEU A 232 -15.61 -19.47 -6.55
N LEU A 233 -14.82 -18.41 -6.65
CA LEU A 233 -14.13 -17.77 -5.53
C LEU A 233 -15.03 -16.77 -4.76
N GLY A 234 -16.32 -16.72 -5.09
CA GLY A 234 -17.30 -15.85 -4.42
C GLY A 234 -17.44 -14.47 -5.02
N GLY A 235 -16.86 -14.22 -6.19
CA GLY A 235 -17.03 -12.97 -6.92
C GLY A 235 -18.44 -12.78 -7.44
N ALA A 236 -18.95 -11.55 -7.37
CA ALA A 236 -20.22 -11.12 -7.94
C ALA A 236 -20.06 -9.79 -8.69
N LEU A 237 -20.88 -9.57 -9.71
CA LEU A 237 -20.99 -8.30 -10.48
C LEU A 237 -21.94 -7.33 -9.80
#